data_a0c58f6d31f479ff6afcc99d2727ab90
#
_entry.id   a0c58f6d31f479ff6afcc99d2727ab90
#
_cell.length_a   1.000
_cell.length_b   1.000
_cell.length_c   1.000
_cell.angle_alpha   90.00
_cell.angle_beta   90.00
_cell.angle_gamma   90.00
#
_symmetry.space_group_name_H-M   'P 1'
#
loop_
_entity.id
_entity.type
_entity.pdbx_description
1 polymer ?
#
loop_
_entity_poly.entity_id
_entity_poly.type
_entity_poly.pdbx_seq_one_letter_code
_entity_poly.pdbx_strand_id
1 'polypeptide(L)'
;MQEKYCHWAVTAVLLLTGLYAPSSIAQTCSSAGTMTAPASPAATAPPLPIDLAVLKGLAPVTTLAGTYAGAAALGANYTVTGAIATGAMRQATLLPFAEQQQQALRDVFITQANLAELADGLGTTLGAAYVARAHYIDRSHCTDLSAPVADLISYANATTGQHSNAGKYFFANATIDGKIPAAPSALAVLKDIGGETDVFGKNYNLPAGSPGADAFGNSRPFQTERAFTPVVGLDYFNVPTDNTVYNRGPIMDLTNSPSYPSGHTTYGYMGSLVLAVLVPERYQQMITRGAEYGNDRILIGAHYAMDVIAGRTLAMYDLAHLLANDPAYLNRTLPGAGKIKDFQAAVKTARASMTSALEAACGNSMQACAREDTGRLSNPAANEAFYAGTQTYNLPVVYDKTAVAAENVSELAPEAGYLLTIAFPSLTLEQADQILTETEGPGGGFLDDGGAFGVYSRLNLYAAAGRVRALRKKP
;
A
#
# COMPACT_ATOMS: atom_id res chain seq x y z
N MET A 1 -63.44 8.95 -1.53
CA MET A 1 -63.95 9.04 -2.90
C MET A 1 -62.80 9.42 -3.82
N GLN A 2 -62.34 8.40 -4.57
CA GLN A 2 -61.81 8.37 -5.95
C GLN A 2 -60.89 9.50 -6.39
N GLU A 3 -59.58 9.24 -6.46
CA GLU A 3 -58.79 8.73 -7.60
C GLU A 3 -59.04 9.38 -8.95
N LYS A 4 -58.02 9.98 -9.55
CA LYS A 4 -57.80 9.95 -11.01
C LYS A 4 -56.29 10.08 -11.31
N TYR A 5 -55.73 8.97 -11.84
CA TYR A 5 -54.41 8.90 -12.50
C TYR A 5 -54.51 9.56 -13.89
N CYS A 6 -53.52 10.36 -14.27
CA CYS A 6 -53.28 10.79 -15.63
C CYS A 6 -51.98 10.16 -16.16
N HIS A 7 -52.13 9.20 -17.10
CA HIS A 7 -51.07 8.69 -17.94
C HIS A 7 -50.80 9.67 -19.08
N TRP A 8 -49.52 10.04 -19.26
CA TRP A 8 -49.04 10.63 -20.51
C TRP A 8 -48.11 9.62 -21.18
N ALA A 9 -48.53 9.13 -22.35
CA ALA A 9 -47.71 8.36 -23.27
C ALA A 9 -46.90 9.35 -24.12
N VAL A 10 -45.58 9.23 -24.12
CA VAL A 10 -44.69 9.94 -25.04
C VAL A 10 -44.23 8.96 -26.09
N THR A 11 -44.65 9.19 -27.31
CA THR A 11 -44.27 8.46 -28.51
C THR A 11 -42.83 8.92 -28.91
N ALA A 12 -41.86 8.00 -28.84
CA ALA A 12 -40.53 8.26 -29.34
C ALA A 12 -40.41 7.94 -30.82
N VAL A 13 -40.05 8.94 -31.62
CA VAL A 13 -39.71 8.80 -33.03
C VAL A 13 -38.21 8.40 -33.10
N LEU A 14 -37.94 7.20 -33.64
CA LEU A 14 -36.59 6.72 -33.96
C LEU A 14 -36.11 7.43 -35.23
N LEU A 15 -35.06 8.26 -35.09
CA LEU A 15 -34.21 8.68 -36.20
C LEU A 15 -32.91 7.86 -36.15
N LEU A 16 -32.80 6.90 -37.07
CA LEU A 16 -31.57 6.16 -37.35
C LEU A 16 -30.57 7.08 -38.08
N THR A 17 -29.57 7.60 -37.36
CA THR A 17 -28.33 8.07 -37.96
C THR A 17 -27.21 7.18 -37.49
N GLY A 18 -26.71 6.35 -38.40
CA GLY A 18 -25.55 5.50 -38.16
C GLY A 18 -24.30 6.37 -37.92
N LEU A 19 -23.84 6.38 -36.68
CA LEU A 19 -22.49 6.81 -36.30
C LEU A 19 -21.77 5.57 -35.75
N TYR A 20 -20.74 5.15 -36.47
CA TYR A 20 -19.76 4.19 -35.97
C TYR A 20 -19.17 4.75 -34.69
N ALA A 21 -19.62 4.26 -33.53
CA ALA A 21 -18.92 4.43 -32.28
C ALA A 21 -17.72 3.46 -32.27
N PRO A 22 -16.51 3.92 -31.98
CA PRO A 22 -15.43 2.99 -31.71
C PRO A 22 -15.83 2.13 -30.53
N SER A 23 -15.69 0.82 -30.67
CA SER A 23 -15.92 -0.13 -29.60
C SER A 23 -14.91 0.17 -28.47
N SER A 24 -15.33 0.98 -27.49
CA SER A 24 -14.62 1.07 -26.22
C SER A 24 -14.80 -0.30 -25.55
N ILE A 25 -13.73 -1.06 -25.52
CA ILE A 25 -13.66 -2.22 -24.63
C ILE A 25 -13.78 -1.62 -23.21
N ALA A 26 -14.95 -1.74 -22.61
CA ALA A 26 -15.17 -1.36 -21.23
C ALA A 26 -14.17 -2.18 -20.39
N GLN A 27 -13.15 -1.51 -19.91
CA GLN A 27 -12.19 -2.10 -18.99
C GLN A 27 -12.94 -2.25 -17.66
N THR A 28 -13.38 -3.47 -17.37
CA THR A 28 -14.00 -3.78 -16.09
C THR A 28 -12.97 -3.47 -15.02
N CYS A 29 -13.18 -2.44 -14.21
CA CYS A 29 -12.52 -2.32 -12.93
C CYS A 29 -12.68 -3.66 -12.22
N SER A 30 -11.57 -4.27 -11.84
CA SER A 30 -11.64 -5.46 -11.00
C SER A 30 -12.54 -5.10 -9.82
N SER A 31 -13.69 -5.75 -9.72
CA SER A 31 -14.57 -5.56 -8.58
C SER A 31 -13.70 -5.59 -7.35
N ALA A 32 -13.92 -4.66 -6.40
CA ALA A 32 -13.54 -4.90 -5.03
C ALA A 32 -14.30 -6.17 -4.61
N GLY A 33 -13.80 -7.30 -5.09
CA GLY A 33 -14.26 -8.57 -4.59
C GLY A 33 -14.11 -8.45 -3.10
N THR A 34 -15.14 -8.78 -2.32
CA THR A 34 -14.89 -9.33 -1.01
C THR A 34 -13.48 -9.92 -1.11
N MET A 35 -12.52 -9.45 -0.28
CA MET A 35 -11.20 -10.08 -0.25
C MET A 35 -11.39 -11.49 0.28
N THR A 36 -12.08 -12.30 -0.49
CA THR A 36 -11.90 -13.73 -0.48
C THR A 36 -10.43 -13.87 -0.82
N ALA A 37 -9.67 -14.42 0.09
CA ALA A 37 -8.31 -14.82 -0.17
C ALA A 37 -8.25 -15.30 -1.62
N PRO A 38 -7.37 -14.75 -2.47
CA PRO A 38 -7.33 -15.13 -3.88
C PRO A 38 -7.30 -16.64 -3.90
N ALA A 39 -8.11 -17.23 -4.77
CA ALA A 39 -8.14 -18.69 -4.92
C ALA A 39 -6.70 -19.15 -5.02
N SER A 40 -6.26 -19.94 -4.05
CA SER A 40 -4.87 -20.39 -3.91
C SER A 40 -4.35 -20.79 -5.27
N PRO A 41 -3.19 -20.29 -5.71
CA PRO A 41 -2.51 -20.87 -6.86
C PRO A 41 -2.42 -22.36 -6.59
N ALA A 42 -2.70 -23.18 -7.61
CA ALA A 42 -2.80 -24.62 -7.48
C ALA A 42 -1.69 -25.17 -6.55
N ALA A 43 -2.08 -25.86 -5.50
CA ALA A 43 -1.31 -26.28 -4.33
C ALA A 43 -0.02 -27.10 -4.60
N THR A 44 0.40 -27.19 -5.84
CA THR A 44 1.51 -28.05 -6.29
C THR A 44 2.67 -27.29 -6.93
N ALA A 45 2.55 -25.97 -7.16
CA ALA A 45 3.67 -25.20 -7.69
C ALA A 45 4.69 -24.92 -6.58
N PRO A 46 5.98 -25.22 -6.78
CA PRO A 46 7.01 -24.76 -5.85
C PRO A 46 6.98 -23.23 -5.78
N PRO A 47 7.29 -22.64 -4.61
CA PRO A 47 7.35 -21.18 -4.50
C PRO A 47 8.34 -20.63 -5.51
N LEU A 48 8.00 -19.51 -6.15
CA LEU A 48 8.92 -18.84 -7.04
C LEU A 48 10.14 -18.34 -6.23
N PRO A 49 11.34 -18.27 -6.82
CA PRO A 49 12.52 -17.74 -6.13
C PRO A 49 12.29 -16.36 -5.52
N ILE A 50 11.49 -15.54 -6.16
CA ILE A 50 11.09 -14.22 -5.71
C ILE A 50 10.22 -14.27 -4.45
N ASP A 51 9.28 -15.20 -4.34
CA ASP A 51 8.48 -15.38 -3.13
C ASP A 51 9.36 -15.77 -1.95
N LEU A 52 10.40 -16.59 -2.18
CA LEU A 52 11.35 -16.98 -1.13
C LEU A 52 12.19 -15.79 -0.65
N ALA A 53 12.61 -14.87 -1.53
CA ALA A 53 13.32 -13.67 -1.14
C ALA A 53 12.45 -12.76 -0.25
N VAL A 54 11.19 -12.57 -0.62
CA VAL A 54 10.21 -11.82 0.17
C VAL A 54 9.95 -12.48 1.53
N LEU A 55 9.74 -13.80 1.56
CA LEU A 55 9.54 -14.53 2.82
C LEU A 55 10.76 -14.40 3.74
N LYS A 56 11.98 -14.48 3.21
CA LYS A 56 13.20 -14.23 4.00
C LYS A 56 13.25 -12.82 4.56
N GLY A 57 12.95 -11.81 3.73
CA GLY A 57 12.96 -10.41 4.14
C GLY A 57 11.92 -10.06 5.21
N LEU A 58 10.77 -10.71 5.20
CA LEU A 58 9.71 -10.53 6.19
C LEU A 58 9.89 -11.41 7.44
N ALA A 59 10.75 -12.43 7.38
CA ALA A 59 10.90 -13.44 8.42
C ALA A 59 11.48 -12.93 9.76
N PRO A 60 12.25 -11.82 9.87
CA PRO A 60 12.74 -11.35 11.17
C PRO A 60 11.66 -11.18 12.24
N VAL A 61 10.40 -10.90 11.85
CA VAL A 61 9.27 -10.85 12.79
C VAL A 61 9.13 -12.12 13.64
N THR A 62 9.49 -13.28 13.10
CA THR A 62 9.25 -14.59 13.72
C THR A 62 10.23 -14.92 14.85
N THR A 63 11.31 -14.16 14.99
CA THR A 63 12.32 -14.34 16.05
C THR A 63 12.19 -13.33 17.17
N LEU A 64 11.30 -12.35 17.07
CA LEU A 64 11.17 -11.24 18.03
C LEU A 64 10.94 -11.73 19.47
N ALA A 65 10.05 -12.69 19.64
CA ALA A 65 9.75 -13.23 20.99
C ALA A 65 10.95 -13.91 21.65
N GLY A 66 11.91 -14.38 20.88
CA GLY A 66 13.11 -15.08 21.35
C GLY A 66 14.21 -14.17 21.93
N THR A 67 14.09 -12.85 21.81
CA THR A 67 15.07 -11.89 22.30
C THR A 67 14.44 -10.83 23.19
N TYR A 68 15.22 -10.25 24.12
CA TYR A 68 14.72 -9.19 25.00
C TYR A 68 14.27 -7.96 24.20
N ALA A 69 15.09 -7.51 23.23
CA ALA A 69 14.76 -6.37 22.39
C ALA A 69 13.52 -6.63 21.50
N GLY A 70 13.43 -7.82 20.92
CA GLY A 70 12.27 -8.22 20.11
C GLY A 70 10.99 -8.33 20.92
N ALA A 71 11.05 -8.92 22.15
CA ALA A 71 9.89 -8.97 23.06
C ALA A 71 9.44 -7.56 23.48
N ALA A 72 10.39 -6.65 23.75
CA ALA A 72 10.09 -5.24 24.03
C ALA A 72 9.42 -4.55 22.82
N ALA A 73 9.89 -4.84 21.61
CA ALA A 73 9.29 -4.30 20.38
C ALA A 73 7.88 -4.85 20.14
N LEU A 74 7.61 -6.12 20.40
CA LEU A 74 6.25 -6.70 20.34
C LEU A 74 5.30 -6.05 21.37
N GLY A 75 5.75 -5.84 22.60
CA GLY A 75 4.98 -5.12 23.62
C GLY A 75 4.68 -3.68 23.23
N ALA A 76 5.68 -2.98 22.66
CA ALA A 76 5.51 -1.63 22.14
C ALA A 76 4.57 -1.60 20.93
N ASN A 77 4.65 -2.56 20.02
CA ASN A 77 3.77 -2.67 18.86
C ASN A 77 2.29 -2.72 19.29
N TYR A 78 1.97 -3.55 20.28
CA TYR A 78 0.62 -3.62 20.84
C TYR A 78 0.18 -2.28 21.45
N THR A 79 1.03 -1.68 22.31
CA THR A 79 0.71 -0.44 23.03
C THR A 79 0.56 0.75 22.10
N VAL A 80 1.49 0.92 21.14
CA VAL A 80 1.49 2.01 20.15
C VAL A 80 0.27 1.90 19.23
N THR A 81 -0.05 0.70 18.77
CA THR A 81 -1.23 0.46 17.95
C THR A 81 -2.52 0.89 18.65
N GLY A 82 -2.73 0.47 19.90
CA GLY A 82 -3.88 0.88 20.69
C GLY A 82 -3.90 2.40 20.97
N ALA A 83 -2.75 2.99 21.26
CA ALA A 83 -2.64 4.43 21.50
C ALA A 83 -2.95 5.28 20.25
N ILE A 84 -2.54 4.83 19.07
CA ILE A 84 -2.88 5.50 17.79
C ILE A 84 -4.38 5.38 17.53
N ALA A 85 -4.94 4.19 17.65
CA ALA A 85 -6.35 3.94 17.37
C ALA A 85 -7.30 4.72 18.30
N THR A 86 -6.88 5.01 19.53
CA THR A 86 -7.66 5.81 20.50
C THR A 86 -7.35 7.31 20.45
N GLY A 87 -6.34 7.73 19.69
CA GLY A 87 -5.87 9.11 19.64
C GLY A 87 -5.04 9.55 20.86
N ALA A 88 -4.68 8.62 21.76
CA ALA A 88 -3.79 8.87 22.88
C ALA A 88 -2.35 9.15 22.40
N MET A 89 -1.90 8.48 21.34
CA MET A 89 -0.69 8.81 20.61
C MET A 89 -1.08 9.32 19.22
N ARG A 90 -0.55 10.48 18.87
CA ARG A 90 -0.74 11.05 17.53
C ARG A 90 0.60 11.13 16.84
N GLN A 91 0.67 10.60 15.64
CA GLN A 91 1.73 10.96 14.71
C GLN A 91 1.61 12.45 14.38
N ALA A 92 2.69 13.09 13.95
CA ALA A 92 2.61 14.41 13.38
C ALA A 92 1.59 14.36 12.22
N THR A 93 0.45 15.01 12.38
CA THR A 93 -0.71 14.70 11.57
C THR A 93 -1.10 15.87 10.67
N LEU A 94 -1.59 15.53 9.49
CA LEU A 94 -2.07 16.45 8.47
C LEU A 94 -3.51 16.91 8.75
N LEU A 95 -4.27 16.15 9.53
CA LEU A 95 -5.68 16.37 9.84
C LEU A 95 -5.94 16.29 11.36
N PRO A 96 -6.93 17.02 11.89
CA PRO A 96 -7.49 16.77 13.22
C PRO A 96 -7.94 15.33 13.39
N PHE A 97 -7.89 14.78 14.62
CA PHE A 97 -8.12 13.36 14.86
C PHE A 97 -9.46 12.82 14.33
N ALA A 98 -10.55 13.59 14.53
CA ALA A 98 -11.86 13.19 14.01
C ALA A 98 -11.90 13.15 12.47
N GLU A 99 -11.17 14.04 11.81
CA GLU A 99 -11.06 14.06 10.35
C GLU A 99 -10.16 12.91 9.84
N GLN A 100 -9.12 12.53 10.61
CA GLN A 100 -8.33 11.33 10.31
C GLN A 100 -9.17 10.05 10.40
N GLN A 101 -10.00 9.93 11.44
CA GLN A 101 -10.93 8.80 11.55
C GLN A 101 -11.89 8.75 10.36
N GLN A 102 -12.41 9.90 9.93
CA GLN A 102 -13.25 10.00 8.75
C GLN A 102 -12.49 9.62 7.47
N GLN A 103 -11.25 10.08 7.31
CA GLN A 103 -10.40 9.68 6.18
C GLN A 103 -10.11 8.18 6.20
N ALA A 104 -9.83 7.63 7.38
CA ALA A 104 -9.57 6.20 7.53
C ALA A 104 -10.77 5.32 7.11
N LEU A 105 -12.01 5.75 7.36
CA LEU A 105 -13.21 5.07 6.86
C LEU A 105 -13.34 5.17 5.34
N ARG A 106 -13.05 6.32 4.74
CA ARG A 106 -13.04 6.48 3.29
C ARG A 106 -11.99 5.59 2.64
N ASP A 107 -10.82 5.49 3.25
CA ASP A 107 -9.68 4.71 2.79
C ASP A 107 -9.83 3.18 2.97
N VAL A 108 -10.93 2.71 3.51
CA VAL A 108 -11.19 1.27 3.59
C VAL A 108 -11.59 0.68 2.24
N PHE A 109 -12.14 1.51 1.34
CA PHE A 109 -12.51 1.05 0.01
C PHE A 109 -11.26 0.95 -0.87
N ILE A 110 -10.72 -0.25 -0.97
CA ILE A 110 -9.53 -0.53 -1.78
C ILE A 110 -9.91 -1.33 -3.01
N THR A 111 -9.31 -0.96 -4.14
CA THR A 111 -9.21 -1.84 -5.29
C THR A 111 -7.78 -1.94 -5.78
N GLN A 112 -7.41 -3.09 -6.31
CA GLN A 112 -6.07 -3.33 -6.87
C GLN A 112 -5.85 -2.64 -8.22
N ALA A 113 -6.92 -2.21 -8.90
CA ALA A 113 -6.87 -1.69 -10.27
C ALA A 113 -7.22 -0.21 -10.40
N ASN A 114 -7.59 0.45 -9.30
CA ASN A 114 -7.98 1.86 -9.32
C ASN A 114 -7.46 2.59 -8.09
N LEU A 115 -6.84 3.74 -8.30
CA LEU A 115 -6.20 4.56 -7.27
C LEU A 115 -7.00 5.84 -6.95
N ALA A 116 -8.28 5.88 -7.28
CA ALA A 116 -9.12 7.08 -7.12
C ALA A 116 -9.15 7.60 -5.67
N GLU A 117 -9.13 6.72 -4.68
CA GLU A 117 -9.12 7.10 -3.27
C GLU A 117 -7.79 7.72 -2.81
N LEU A 118 -6.68 7.41 -3.49
CA LEU A 118 -5.35 7.95 -3.21
C LEU A 118 -5.06 9.24 -4.00
N ALA A 119 -5.90 9.55 -4.99
CA ALA A 119 -5.62 10.62 -5.95
C ALA A 119 -5.69 12.03 -5.34
N ASP A 120 -6.29 12.18 -4.16
CA ASP A 120 -6.22 13.42 -3.38
C ASP A 120 -4.80 13.82 -2.98
N GLY A 121 -3.86 12.87 -2.94
CA GLY A 121 -2.42 13.12 -2.82
C GLY A 121 -1.82 13.88 -4.00
N LEU A 122 -2.47 13.87 -5.17
CA LEU A 122 -2.09 14.71 -6.31
C LEU A 122 -2.45 16.18 -6.12
N GLY A 123 -3.26 16.52 -5.09
CA GLY A 123 -3.76 17.84 -4.81
C GLY A 123 -5.20 18.05 -5.28
N THR A 124 -5.73 19.27 -5.09
CA THR A 124 -7.15 19.56 -5.34
C THR A 124 -7.50 19.49 -6.83
N THR A 125 -6.72 20.13 -7.69
CA THR A 125 -7.00 20.18 -9.14
C THR A 125 -6.63 18.87 -9.84
N LEU A 126 -5.39 18.41 -9.66
CA LEU A 126 -4.90 17.19 -10.32
C LEU A 126 -5.58 15.94 -9.77
N GLY A 127 -5.85 15.89 -8.46
CA GLY A 127 -6.59 14.80 -7.84
C GLY A 127 -8.02 14.72 -8.37
N ALA A 128 -8.75 15.84 -8.42
CA ALA A 128 -10.08 15.88 -8.99
C ALA A 128 -10.09 15.47 -10.48
N ALA A 129 -9.09 15.90 -11.25
CA ALA A 129 -8.94 15.53 -12.66
C ALA A 129 -8.68 14.02 -12.84
N TYR A 130 -7.91 13.41 -11.95
CA TYR A 130 -7.72 11.95 -11.93
C TYR A 130 -9.03 11.23 -11.56
N VAL A 131 -9.66 11.62 -10.47
CA VAL A 131 -10.93 11.02 -9.98
C VAL A 131 -12.02 11.09 -11.04
N ALA A 132 -12.15 12.21 -11.76
CA ALA A 132 -13.13 12.35 -12.84
C ALA A 132 -12.98 11.28 -13.96
N ARG A 133 -11.80 10.70 -14.12
CA ARG A 133 -11.51 9.62 -15.08
C ARG A 133 -11.52 8.23 -14.48
N ALA A 134 -11.29 8.12 -13.19
CA ALA A 134 -11.04 6.86 -12.51
C ALA A 134 -11.92 6.66 -11.27
N HIS A 135 -12.95 7.49 -11.04
CA HIS A 135 -13.79 7.36 -9.87
C HIS A 135 -14.61 6.07 -9.89
N TYR A 136 -14.89 5.55 -8.72
CA TYR A 136 -15.82 4.46 -8.56
C TYR A 136 -17.24 4.99 -8.58
N ILE A 137 -18.08 4.43 -9.47
CA ILE A 137 -19.53 4.71 -9.52
C ILE A 137 -20.22 3.94 -8.39
N ASP A 138 -19.81 2.70 -8.22
CA ASP A 138 -20.16 1.83 -7.11
C ASP A 138 -18.99 0.88 -6.80
N ARG A 139 -19.19 -0.10 -5.89
CA ARG A 139 -18.13 -1.02 -5.46
C ARG A 139 -17.62 -1.97 -6.55
N SER A 140 -18.36 -2.10 -7.65
CA SER A 140 -18.06 -3.04 -8.74
C SER A 140 -17.78 -2.37 -10.07
N HIS A 141 -18.03 -1.06 -10.19
CA HIS A 141 -17.88 -0.33 -11.44
C HIS A 141 -17.11 0.96 -11.24
N CYS A 142 -16.29 1.32 -12.22
CA CYS A 142 -15.56 2.58 -12.27
C CYS A 142 -15.56 3.16 -13.69
N THR A 143 -15.14 4.42 -13.79
CA THR A 143 -14.84 5.06 -15.07
C THR A 143 -13.51 4.55 -15.64
N ASP A 144 -13.35 4.67 -16.96
CA ASP A 144 -12.17 4.15 -17.64
C ASP A 144 -10.93 5.03 -17.45
N LEU A 145 -9.83 4.38 -17.07
CA LEU A 145 -8.48 4.90 -17.27
C LEU A 145 -7.99 4.53 -18.67
N SER A 146 -6.99 5.26 -19.19
CA SER A 146 -6.31 4.82 -20.37
C SER A 146 -5.62 3.47 -20.14
N ALA A 147 -5.64 2.60 -21.15
CA ALA A 147 -5.08 1.25 -21.04
C ALA A 147 -3.63 1.23 -20.49
N PRO A 148 -2.68 2.09 -20.95
CA PRO A 148 -1.32 2.08 -20.41
C PRO A 148 -1.26 2.37 -18.90
N VAL A 149 -2.14 3.23 -18.38
CA VAL A 149 -2.19 3.56 -16.95
C VAL A 149 -2.80 2.41 -16.16
N ALA A 150 -3.94 1.88 -16.63
CA ALA A 150 -4.64 0.78 -15.98
C ALA A 150 -3.78 -0.50 -15.94
N ASP A 151 -3.12 -0.86 -17.03
CA ASP A 151 -2.25 -2.03 -17.13
C ASP A 151 -1.05 -1.93 -16.17
N LEU A 152 -0.42 -0.74 -16.11
CA LEU A 152 0.70 -0.50 -15.19
C LEU A 152 0.28 -0.66 -13.73
N ILE A 153 -0.83 -0.03 -13.33
CA ILE A 153 -1.38 -0.09 -11.97
C ILE A 153 -1.74 -1.54 -11.62
N SER A 154 -2.44 -2.23 -12.51
CA SER A 154 -2.88 -3.60 -12.29
C SER A 154 -1.69 -4.54 -12.12
N TYR A 155 -0.65 -4.39 -12.95
CA TYR A 155 0.54 -5.23 -12.87
C TYR A 155 1.32 -5.02 -11.57
N ALA A 156 1.58 -3.75 -11.21
CA ALA A 156 2.29 -3.41 -9.98
C ALA A 156 1.55 -3.92 -8.74
N ASN A 157 0.26 -3.67 -8.65
CA ASN A 157 -0.56 -4.11 -7.52
C ASN A 157 -0.72 -5.63 -7.45
N ALA A 158 -0.84 -6.32 -8.59
CA ALA A 158 -0.93 -7.78 -8.61
C ALA A 158 0.39 -8.43 -8.17
N THR A 159 1.53 -7.84 -8.53
CA THR A 159 2.86 -8.30 -8.08
C THR A 159 2.97 -8.24 -6.56
N THR A 160 2.77 -7.06 -5.98
CA THR A 160 2.92 -6.90 -4.54
C THR A 160 1.81 -7.59 -3.74
N GLY A 161 0.61 -7.71 -4.33
CA GLY A 161 -0.49 -8.48 -3.77
C GLY A 161 -0.20 -9.96 -3.64
N GLN A 162 0.45 -10.56 -4.63
CA GLN A 162 0.89 -11.95 -4.57
C GLN A 162 1.89 -12.16 -3.43
N HIS A 163 2.88 -11.30 -3.29
CA HIS A 163 3.90 -11.40 -2.24
C HIS A 163 3.33 -11.17 -0.84
N SER A 164 2.47 -10.19 -0.67
CA SER A 164 1.76 -9.95 0.58
C SER A 164 0.91 -11.15 1.00
N ASN A 165 0.18 -11.75 0.06
CA ASN A 165 -0.64 -12.93 0.32
C ASN A 165 0.21 -14.15 0.65
N ALA A 166 1.36 -14.34 -0.02
CA ALA A 166 2.30 -15.41 0.30
C ALA A 166 2.79 -15.35 1.76
N GLY A 167 3.02 -14.13 2.29
CA GLY A 167 3.44 -13.93 3.68
C GLY A 167 2.36 -14.19 4.71
N LYS A 168 1.10 -13.83 4.42
CA LYS A 168 0.01 -13.85 5.42
C LYS A 168 -0.17 -15.17 6.13
N TYR A 169 -0.51 -16.22 5.41
CA TYR A 169 -0.72 -17.54 6.00
C TYR A 169 0.59 -18.22 6.37
N PHE A 170 1.68 -17.90 5.66
CA PHE A 170 2.99 -18.45 5.96
C PHE A 170 3.43 -18.09 7.39
N PHE A 171 3.37 -16.81 7.77
CA PHE A 171 3.75 -16.35 9.10
C PHE A 171 2.69 -16.62 10.18
N ALA A 172 1.47 -16.94 9.79
CA ALA A 172 0.42 -17.34 10.71
C ALA A 172 0.57 -18.82 11.12
N ASN A 173 0.63 -19.75 10.17
CA ASN A 173 0.63 -21.19 10.46
C ASN A 173 1.46 -22.04 9.48
N ALA A 174 2.43 -21.45 8.79
CA ALA A 174 3.31 -22.13 7.82
C ALA A 174 2.55 -22.83 6.67
N THR A 175 1.46 -22.20 6.22
CA THR A 175 0.64 -22.65 5.08
C THR A 175 0.64 -21.63 3.96
N ILE A 176 0.07 -22.00 2.81
CA ILE A 176 -0.09 -21.08 1.67
C ILE A 176 -1.48 -20.41 1.64
N ASP A 177 -2.46 -20.94 2.36
CA ASP A 177 -3.86 -20.53 2.33
C ASP A 177 -4.62 -20.77 3.66
N GLY A 178 -3.88 -21.00 4.73
CA GLY A 178 -4.41 -21.39 6.03
C GLY A 178 -4.59 -22.90 6.23
N LYS A 179 -4.54 -23.72 5.18
CA LYS A 179 -4.85 -25.15 5.22
C LYS A 179 -3.76 -26.03 4.60
N ILE A 180 -3.17 -25.61 3.48
CA ILE A 180 -2.19 -26.38 2.73
C ILE A 180 -0.79 -26.02 3.21
N PRO A 181 0.01 -26.98 3.70
CA PRO A 181 1.37 -26.71 4.15
C PRO A 181 2.21 -26.03 3.06
N ALA A 182 3.04 -25.08 3.46
CA ALA A 182 4.00 -24.45 2.56
C ALA A 182 5.03 -25.47 2.07
N ALA A 183 5.64 -25.21 0.91
CA ALA A 183 6.67 -26.07 0.35
C ALA A 183 7.90 -26.18 1.28
N PRO A 184 8.65 -27.29 1.25
CA PRO A 184 9.84 -27.47 2.11
C PRO A 184 10.87 -26.35 1.98
N SER A 185 11.04 -25.76 0.79
CA SER A 185 11.94 -24.62 0.56
C SER A 185 11.49 -23.34 1.28
N ALA A 186 10.19 -23.11 1.41
CA ALA A 186 9.65 -22.01 2.20
C ALA A 186 9.78 -22.32 3.71
N LEU A 187 9.45 -23.54 4.14
CA LEU A 187 9.58 -23.95 5.55
C LEU A 187 11.03 -23.86 6.05
N ALA A 188 12.02 -24.06 5.17
CA ALA A 188 13.42 -23.87 5.50
C ALA A 188 13.71 -22.42 5.99
N VAL A 189 13.00 -21.41 5.49
CA VAL A 189 13.17 -20.00 5.93
C VAL A 189 12.92 -19.87 7.44
N LEU A 190 11.83 -20.44 7.96
CA LEU A 190 11.55 -20.41 9.40
C LEU A 190 12.55 -21.25 10.19
N LYS A 191 12.92 -22.42 9.68
CA LYS A 191 13.87 -23.33 10.32
C LYS A 191 15.25 -22.73 10.45
N ASP A 192 15.76 -22.12 9.37
CA ASP A 192 17.13 -21.59 9.29
C ASP A 192 17.37 -20.43 10.26
N ILE A 193 16.33 -19.62 10.53
CA ILE A 193 16.41 -18.51 11.49
C ILE A 193 15.91 -18.88 12.88
N GLY A 194 15.44 -20.10 13.11
CA GLY A 194 14.82 -20.48 14.38
C GLY A 194 13.51 -19.75 14.69
N GLY A 195 12.78 -19.32 13.62
CA GLY A 195 11.55 -18.55 13.72
C GLY A 195 10.33 -19.39 14.07
N GLU A 196 9.28 -18.70 14.55
CA GLU A 196 7.99 -19.30 14.90
C GLU A 196 6.82 -18.67 14.12
N THR A 197 5.68 -19.35 14.12
CA THR A 197 4.42 -18.85 13.54
C THR A 197 3.53 -18.24 14.62
N ASP A 198 2.49 -17.51 14.19
CA ASP A 198 1.48 -16.91 15.07
C ASP A 198 2.08 -16.00 16.16
N VAL A 199 3.06 -15.19 15.77
CA VAL A 199 3.83 -14.36 16.71
C VAL A 199 2.93 -13.39 17.47
N PHE A 200 2.00 -12.72 16.79
CA PHE A 200 1.11 -11.75 17.46
C PHE A 200 0.06 -12.44 18.32
N GLY A 201 -0.60 -13.48 17.83
CA GLY A 201 -1.59 -14.19 18.61
C GLY A 201 -1.02 -14.76 19.91
N LYS A 202 0.14 -15.41 19.83
CA LYS A 202 0.83 -15.95 21.01
C LYS A 202 1.28 -14.87 21.99
N ASN A 203 1.87 -13.77 21.50
CA ASN A 203 2.38 -12.71 22.37
C ASN A 203 1.27 -11.83 22.97
N TYR A 204 0.13 -11.71 22.32
CA TYR A 204 -0.99 -10.89 22.78
C TYR A 204 -2.09 -11.73 23.46
N ASN A 205 -1.77 -12.96 23.88
CA ASN A 205 -2.64 -13.88 24.60
C ASN A 205 -3.94 -14.24 23.85
N LEU A 206 -3.88 -14.28 22.54
CA LEU A 206 -4.99 -14.71 21.69
C LEU A 206 -4.49 -15.62 20.56
N PRO A 207 -3.83 -16.77 20.89
CA PRO A 207 -3.29 -17.66 19.88
C PRO A 207 -4.38 -18.27 19.00
N ALA A 208 -3.99 -18.73 17.82
CA ALA A 208 -4.88 -19.43 16.89
C ALA A 208 -5.67 -20.55 17.60
N GLY A 209 -6.96 -20.65 17.26
CA GLY A 209 -7.89 -21.59 17.94
C GLY A 209 -8.52 -21.07 19.22
N SER A 210 -8.11 -19.91 19.76
CA SER A 210 -8.79 -19.26 20.89
C SER A 210 -10.12 -18.64 20.44
N PRO A 211 -11.15 -18.56 21.30
CA PRO A 211 -12.39 -17.88 20.96
C PRO A 211 -12.17 -16.42 20.58
N GLY A 212 -12.56 -16.02 19.38
CA GLY A 212 -12.40 -14.66 18.84
C GLY A 212 -11.05 -14.37 18.20
N ALA A 213 -10.10 -15.32 18.21
CA ALA A 213 -8.85 -15.24 17.48
C ALA A 213 -9.07 -15.43 15.97
N ASP A 214 -8.07 -15.02 15.17
CA ASP A 214 -7.95 -15.50 13.78
C ASP A 214 -7.73 -17.02 13.80
N ALA A 215 -8.51 -17.77 13.02
CA ALA A 215 -8.45 -19.23 13.01
C ALA A 215 -7.08 -19.76 12.56
N PHE A 216 -6.33 -18.99 11.79
CA PHE A 216 -5.02 -19.37 11.25
C PHE A 216 -3.85 -18.82 12.06
N GLY A 217 -4.06 -17.79 12.87
CA GLY A 217 -3.06 -17.10 13.68
C GLY A 217 -2.81 -15.65 13.23
N ASN A 218 -1.93 -14.96 13.96
CA ASN A 218 -1.63 -13.54 13.81
C ASN A 218 -2.91 -12.68 13.83
N SER A 219 -3.72 -12.84 14.87
CA SER A 219 -4.95 -12.06 15.09
C SER A 219 -4.70 -10.55 14.98
N ARG A 220 -5.71 -9.83 14.51
CA ARG A 220 -5.67 -8.38 14.24
C ARG A 220 -5.97 -7.56 15.50
N PRO A 221 -5.64 -6.24 15.53
CA PRO A 221 -5.94 -5.37 16.67
C PRO A 221 -7.41 -5.40 17.10
N PHE A 222 -8.37 -5.39 16.18
CA PHE A 222 -9.80 -5.44 16.52
C PHE A 222 -10.23 -6.75 17.21
N GLN A 223 -9.41 -7.80 17.15
CA GLN A 223 -9.62 -9.07 17.84
C GLN A 223 -8.92 -9.09 19.20
N THR A 224 -7.70 -8.56 19.28
CA THR A 224 -6.86 -8.60 20.49
C THR A 224 -7.17 -7.47 21.47
N GLU A 225 -7.59 -6.29 20.98
CA GLU A 225 -7.87 -5.11 21.80
C GLU A 225 -9.38 -4.92 21.96
N ARG A 226 -9.87 -5.26 23.16
CA ARG A 226 -11.30 -5.21 23.48
C ARG A 226 -11.87 -3.79 23.61
N ALA A 227 -11.01 -2.80 23.85
CA ALA A 227 -11.39 -1.41 24.04
C ALA A 227 -11.49 -0.61 22.73
N PHE A 228 -11.35 -1.24 21.57
CA PHE A 228 -11.50 -0.57 20.29
C PHE A 228 -12.90 0.05 20.17
N THR A 229 -12.95 1.37 20.27
CA THR A 229 -14.19 2.13 20.02
C THR A 229 -14.48 2.14 18.54
N PRO A 230 -15.72 1.83 18.10
CA PRO A 230 -16.08 1.95 16.69
C PRO A 230 -15.83 3.35 16.16
N VAL A 231 -15.15 3.45 15.01
CA VAL A 231 -15.02 4.68 14.25
C VAL A 231 -16.25 4.78 13.36
N VAL A 232 -17.06 5.82 13.55
CA VAL A 232 -18.32 6.02 12.85
C VAL A 232 -18.21 7.25 11.92
N GLY A 233 -18.73 7.14 10.71
CA GLY A 233 -18.71 8.23 9.74
C GLY A 233 -19.28 7.84 8.39
N LEU A 234 -18.66 8.33 7.31
CA LEU A 234 -19.05 8.08 5.93
C LEU A 234 -17.94 7.29 5.20
N ASP A 235 -18.32 6.34 4.39
CA ASP A 235 -17.38 5.63 3.51
C ASP A 235 -16.99 6.46 2.26
N TYR A 236 -16.23 5.85 1.34
CA TYR A 236 -15.85 6.49 0.08
C TYR A 236 -17.05 6.98 -0.75
N PHE A 237 -18.19 6.28 -0.68
CA PHE A 237 -19.42 6.61 -1.41
C PHE A 237 -20.36 7.55 -0.63
N ASN A 238 -19.91 8.14 0.49
CA ASN A 238 -20.71 8.96 1.40
C ASN A 238 -21.89 8.22 2.04
N VAL A 239 -21.78 6.90 2.22
CA VAL A 239 -22.76 6.09 2.92
C VAL A 239 -22.38 5.99 4.40
N PRO A 240 -23.33 6.20 5.34
CA PRO A 240 -23.06 6.02 6.78
C PRO A 240 -22.54 4.61 7.08
N THR A 241 -21.44 4.55 7.80
CA THR A 241 -20.72 3.30 8.08
C THR A 241 -19.92 3.39 9.37
N ASP A 242 -19.36 2.27 9.78
CA ASP A 242 -18.34 2.18 10.82
C ASP A 242 -17.26 1.14 10.43
N ASN A 243 -16.18 1.06 11.19
CA ASN A 243 -15.10 0.12 10.91
C ASN A 243 -15.48 -1.35 11.14
N THR A 244 -16.59 -1.67 11.84
CA THR A 244 -17.02 -3.06 12.02
C THR A 244 -17.50 -3.68 10.73
N VAL A 245 -18.04 -2.87 9.83
CA VAL A 245 -18.50 -3.26 8.49
C VAL A 245 -17.35 -3.84 7.64
N TYR A 246 -16.13 -3.41 7.90
CA TYR A 246 -14.92 -3.83 7.20
C TYR A 246 -14.10 -4.87 7.98
N ASN A 247 -14.11 -4.77 9.31
CA ASN A 247 -13.32 -5.67 10.12
C ASN A 247 -14.01 -7.03 10.34
N ARG A 248 -15.34 -7.06 10.39
CA ARG A 248 -16.14 -8.26 10.75
C ARG A 248 -17.30 -8.55 9.79
N GLY A 249 -17.30 -8.00 8.57
CA GLY A 249 -18.39 -8.11 7.58
C GLY A 249 -19.35 -6.93 7.68
N PRO A 250 -20.39 -6.79 6.87
CA PRO A 250 -20.70 -7.59 5.68
C PRO A 250 -19.98 -7.15 4.41
N ILE A 251 -19.22 -6.02 4.44
CA ILE A 251 -18.54 -5.51 3.25
C ILE A 251 -17.17 -6.18 3.08
N MET A 252 -16.45 -6.33 4.18
CA MET A 252 -15.19 -7.07 4.25
C MET A 252 -15.15 -7.80 5.59
N ASP A 253 -14.72 -9.06 5.60
CA ASP A 253 -14.54 -9.82 6.82
C ASP A 253 -13.07 -10.21 6.98
N LEU A 254 -12.43 -9.61 7.98
CA LEU A 254 -11.03 -9.84 8.31
C LEU A 254 -10.85 -10.80 9.50
N THR A 255 -11.92 -11.42 10.01
CA THR A 255 -11.84 -12.28 11.20
C THR A 255 -10.96 -13.50 11.03
N ASN A 256 -10.85 -14.02 9.81
CA ASN A 256 -9.97 -15.14 9.44
C ASN A 256 -8.97 -14.73 8.33
N SER A 257 -8.39 -13.55 8.47
CA SER A 257 -7.37 -13.01 7.58
C SER A 257 -6.18 -12.50 8.39
N PRO A 258 -5.09 -13.27 8.51
CA PRO A 258 -3.94 -12.93 9.35
C PRO A 258 -3.44 -11.50 9.14
N SER A 259 -2.95 -10.87 10.23
CA SER A 259 -2.61 -9.45 10.23
C SER A 259 -1.36 -9.13 9.44
N TYR A 260 -0.30 -9.91 9.61
CA TYR A 260 1.05 -9.65 9.09
C TYR A 260 1.35 -10.43 7.80
N PRO A 261 1.99 -9.78 6.80
CA PRO A 261 2.12 -8.34 6.60
C PRO A 261 0.81 -7.69 6.17
N SER A 262 0.71 -6.35 6.28
CA SER A 262 -0.49 -5.64 5.87
C SER A 262 -0.65 -5.59 4.35
N GLY A 263 -1.58 -6.38 3.81
CA GLY A 263 -1.95 -6.32 2.40
C GLY A 263 -2.55 -4.97 1.98
N HIS A 264 -3.35 -4.37 2.85
CA HIS A 264 -3.91 -3.04 2.63
C HIS A 264 -2.81 -1.99 2.45
N THR A 265 -1.86 -1.93 3.40
CA THR A 265 -0.74 -1.00 3.32
C THR A 265 0.11 -1.25 2.08
N THR A 266 0.32 -2.51 1.72
CA THR A 266 1.07 -2.87 0.51
C THR A 266 0.44 -2.28 -0.74
N TYR A 267 -0.90 -2.41 -0.90
CA TYR A 267 -1.62 -1.81 -2.03
C TYR A 267 -1.61 -0.28 -1.99
N GLY A 268 -1.86 0.32 -0.82
CA GLY A 268 -1.88 1.77 -0.66
C GLY A 268 -0.53 2.41 -0.97
N TYR A 269 0.55 1.84 -0.45
CA TYR A 269 1.91 2.32 -0.76
C TYR A 269 2.29 2.07 -2.21
N MET A 270 2.04 0.88 -2.78
CA MET A 270 2.30 0.61 -4.19
C MET A 270 1.56 1.59 -5.09
N GLY A 271 0.27 1.81 -4.82
CA GLY A 271 -0.54 2.75 -5.58
C GLY A 271 -0.04 4.19 -5.48
N SER A 272 0.30 4.64 -4.27
CA SER A 272 0.84 5.99 -4.05
C SER A 272 2.20 6.18 -4.70
N LEU A 273 3.08 5.19 -4.64
CA LEU A 273 4.38 5.20 -5.31
C LEU A 273 4.25 5.21 -6.84
N VAL A 274 3.33 4.43 -7.41
CA VAL A 274 3.05 4.44 -8.85
C VAL A 274 2.56 5.82 -9.28
N LEU A 275 1.63 6.44 -8.55
CA LEU A 275 1.19 7.81 -8.84
C LEU A 275 2.33 8.83 -8.67
N ALA A 276 3.22 8.66 -7.67
CA ALA A 276 4.40 9.51 -7.50
C ALA A 276 5.36 9.43 -8.70
N VAL A 277 5.52 8.24 -9.26
CA VAL A 277 6.34 8.02 -10.46
C VAL A 277 5.66 8.58 -11.70
N LEU A 278 4.35 8.48 -11.84
CA LEU A 278 3.59 8.99 -12.98
C LEU A 278 3.45 10.53 -12.96
N VAL A 279 3.42 11.14 -11.77
CA VAL A 279 3.28 12.59 -11.55
C VAL A 279 4.41 13.08 -10.63
N PRO A 280 5.66 13.17 -11.12
CA PRO A 280 6.84 13.51 -10.31
C PRO A 280 6.75 14.87 -9.60
N GLU A 281 5.95 15.79 -10.12
CA GLU A 281 5.68 17.09 -9.49
C GLU A 281 5.04 16.92 -8.11
N ARG A 282 4.29 15.84 -7.91
CA ARG A 282 3.59 15.48 -6.66
C ARG A 282 4.26 14.34 -5.88
N TYR A 283 5.49 13.98 -6.22
CA TYR A 283 6.19 12.83 -5.64
C TYR A 283 6.12 12.84 -4.11
N GLN A 284 6.53 13.92 -3.45
CA GLN A 284 6.54 13.99 -1.98
C GLN A 284 5.14 13.92 -1.36
N GLN A 285 4.14 14.55 -1.98
CA GLN A 285 2.76 14.48 -1.52
C GLN A 285 2.21 13.06 -1.62
N MET A 286 2.48 12.37 -2.72
CA MET A 286 2.06 10.98 -2.89
C MET A 286 2.74 10.02 -1.92
N ILE A 287 4.04 10.22 -1.62
CA ILE A 287 4.75 9.46 -0.57
C ILE A 287 4.08 9.67 0.79
N THR A 288 3.74 10.90 1.14
CA THR A 288 3.01 11.21 2.39
C THR A 288 1.62 10.58 2.40
N ARG A 289 0.92 10.62 1.27
CA ARG A 289 -0.41 10.00 1.14
C ARG A 289 -0.38 8.49 1.35
N GLY A 290 0.64 7.81 0.84
CA GLY A 290 0.86 6.39 1.13
C GLY A 290 1.06 6.11 2.62
N ALA A 291 1.84 6.97 3.29
CA ALA A 291 2.04 6.87 4.74
C ALA A 291 0.74 7.12 5.54
N GLU A 292 -0.06 8.10 5.14
CA GLU A 292 -1.38 8.37 5.73
C GLU A 292 -2.30 7.17 5.59
N TYR A 293 -2.39 6.60 4.38
CA TYR A 293 -3.17 5.40 4.13
C TYR A 293 -2.77 4.21 5.02
N GLY A 294 -1.46 3.98 5.20
CA GLY A 294 -0.96 2.96 6.13
C GLY A 294 -1.37 3.22 7.58
N ASN A 295 -1.25 4.47 8.05
CA ASN A 295 -1.65 4.88 9.39
C ASN A 295 -3.16 4.70 9.62
N ASP A 296 -3.97 4.92 8.60
CA ASP A 296 -5.42 4.75 8.66
C ASP A 296 -5.84 3.31 8.92
N ARG A 297 -4.99 2.33 8.54
CA ARG A 297 -5.23 0.90 8.88
C ARG A 297 -5.09 0.63 10.37
N ILE A 298 -4.23 1.41 11.06
CA ILE A 298 -4.12 1.34 12.52
C ILE A 298 -5.33 2.00 13.17
N LEU A 299 -5.74 3.16 12.68
CA LEU A 299 -6.88 3.92 13.22
C LEU A 299 -8.18 3.10 13.25
N ILE A 300 -8.44 2.30 12.22
CA ILE A 300 -9.64 1.45 12.17
C ILE A 300 -9.46 0.09 12.85
N GLY A 301 -8.31 -0.19 13.45
CA GLY A 301 -8.03 -1.45 14.14
C GLY A 301 -7.75 -2.65 13.24
N ALA A 302 -7.51 -2.43 11.96
CA ALA A 302 -7.27 -3.52 11.00
C ALA A 302 -5.85 -4.10 11.11
N HIS A 303 -4.84 -3.28 11.41
CA HIS A 303 -3.43 -3.67 11.44
C HIS A 303 -2.65 -3.06 12.60
N TYR A 304 -1.60 -3.77 13.04
CA TYR A 304 -0.59 -3.24 13.95
C TYR A 304 0.42 -2.37 13.22
N ALA A 305 1.18 -1.56 13.96
CA ALA A 305 2.24 -0.73 13.41
C ALA A 305 3.30 -1.56 12.64
N MET A 306 3.70 -2.72 13.17
CA MET A 306 4.64 -3.63 12.48
C MET A 306 4.09 -4.17 11.16
N ASP A 307 2.79 -4.46 11.07
CA ASP A 307 2.18 -4.89 9.80
C ASP A 307 2.27 -3.82 8.73
N VAL A 308 2.05 -2.56 9.16
CA VAL A 308 2.11 -1.38 8.28
C VAL A 308 3.53 -1.13 7.79
N ILE A 309 4.53 -1.20 8.69
CA ILE A 309 5.95 -1.09 8.31
C ILE A 309 6.33 -2.19 7.31
N ALA A 310 5.93 -3.44 7.57
CA ALA A 310 6.21 -4.56 6.67
C ALA A 310 5.56 -4.38 5.29
N GLY A 311 4.29 -3.93 5.25
CA GLY A 311 3.59 -3.66 4.01
C GLY A 311 4.23 -2.53 3.18
N ARG A 312 4.68 -1.46 3.85
CA ARG A 312 5.42 -0.36 3.22
C ARG A 312 6.76 -0.86 2.63
N THR A 313 7.53 -1.58 3.43
CA THR A 313 8.82 -2.12 3.04
C THR A 313 8.68 -3.02 1.81
N LEU A 314 7.70 -3.92 1.82
CA LEU A 314 7.40 -4.81 0.70
C LEU A 314 7.00 -4.04 -0.57
N ALA A 315 6.17 -3.01 -0.46
CA ALA A 315 5.76 -2.21 -1.62
C ALA A 315 6.94 -1.49 -2.27
N MET A 316 7.86 -0.93 -1.48
CA MET A 316 9.07 -0.27 -1.99
C MET A 316 10.03 -1.27 -2.63
N TYR A 317 10.23 -2.42 -1.99
CA TYR A 317 11.05 -3.51 -2.50
C TYR A 317 10.55 -3.99 -3.87
N ASP A 318 9.27 -4.35 -3.96
CA ASP A 318 8.68 -4.84 -5.22
C ASP A 318 8.71 -3.79 -6.34
N LEU A 319 8.43 -2.52 -6.00
CA LEU A 319 8.47 -1.47 -7.02
C LEU A 319 9.88 -1.19 -7.51
N ALA A 320 10.90 -1.23 -6.63
CA ALA A 320 12.29 -1.07 -7.05
C ALA A 320 12.71 -2.13 -8.06
N HIS A 321 12.41 -3.40 -7.80
CA HIS A 321 12.67 -4.50 -8.74
C HIS A 321 11.90 -4.36 -10.05
N LEU A 322 10.63 -3.93 -10.01
CA LEU A 322 9.85 -3.64 -11.21
C LEU A 322 10.50 -2.52 -12.03
N LEU A 323 10.87 -1.41 -11.38
CA LEU A 323 11.51 -0.26 -12.03
C LEU A 323 12.94 -0.57 -12.53
N ALA A 324 13.63 -1.51 -11.90
CA ALA A 324 14.92 -2.03 -12.38
C ALA A 324 14.78 -2.94 -13.60
N ASN A 325 13.58 -3.27 -14.03
CA ASN A 325 13.31 -4.29 -15.05
C ASN A 325 13.90 -5.67 -14.66
N ASP A 326 13.85 -6.03 -13.38
CA ASP A 326 14.33 -7.33 -12.91
C ASP A 326 13.60 -8.46 -13.66
N PRO A 327 14.32 -9.36 -14.36
CA PRO A 327 13.69 -10.43 -15.13
C PRO A 327 12.76 -11.34 -14.33
N ALA A 328 12.99 -11.49 -13.02
CA ALA A 328 12.13 -12.26 -12.13
C ALA A 328 10.75 -11.61 -11.93
N TYR A 329 10.66 -10.30 -12.10
CA TYR A 329 9.45 -9.50 -11.93
C TYR A 329 8.67 -9.28 -13.22
N LEU A 330 9.26 -9.55 -14.38
CA LEU A 330 8.67 -9.22 -15.67
C LEU A 330 7.97 -10.42 -16.33
N ASN A 331 7.04 -10.12 -17.25
CA ASN A 331 6.35 -11.12 -18.09
C ASN A 331 5.63 -12.23 -17.29
N ARG A 332 5.31 -11.96 -16.03
CA ARG A 332 4.64 -12.90 -15.13
C ARG A 332 3.16 -13.06 -15.51
N THR A 333 2.58 -14.21 -15.20
CA THR A 333 1.14 -14.39 -15.23
C THR A 333 0.60 -14.06 -13.84
N LEU A 334 -0.06 -12.92 -13.73
CA LEU A 334 -0.60 -12.38 -12.49
C LEU A 334 -2.13 -12.30 -12.57
N PRO A 335 -2.85 -12.59 -11.49
CA PRO A 335 -4.31 -12.50 -11.49
C PRO A 335 -4.78 -11.07 -11.80
N GLY A 336 -5.67 -10.92 -12.79
CA GLY A 336 -6.27 -9.63 -13.14
C GLY A 336 -5.34 -8.61 -13.82
N ALA A 337 -4.13 -9.01 -14.21
CA ALA A 337 -3.18 -8.13 -14.87
C ALA A 337 -2.68 -8.67 -16.21
N GLY A 338 -2.47 -7.78 -17.17
CA GLY A 338 -1.76 -8.08 -18.41
C GLY A 338 -0.27 -8.31 -18.16
N LYS A 339 0.43 -8.89 -19.15
CA LYS A 339 1.89 -9.10 -19.05
C LYS A 339 2.65 -7.84 -19.42
N ILE A 340 3.62 -7.46 -18.61
CA ILE A 340 4.56 -6.38 -18.90
C ILE A 340 5.96 -6.99 -19.09
N LYS A 341 6.59 -6.73 -20.23
CA LYS A 341 7.93 -7.23 -20.58
C LYS A 341 9.03 -6.21 -20.30
N ASP A 342 8.69 -4.94 -20.25
CA ASP A 342 9.56 -3.80 -19.94
C ASP A 342 8.75 -2.79 -19.13
N PHE A 343 9.01 -2.77 -17.83
CA PHE A 343 8.24 -1.95 -16.89
C PHE A 343 8.59 -0.46 -17.03
N GLN A 344 9.85 -0.13 -17.33
CA GLN A 344 10.27 1.26 -17.56
C GLN A 344 9.59 1.84 -18.81
N ALA A 345 9.52 1.09 -19.91
CA ALA A 345 8.79 1.50 -21.11
C ALA A 345 7.28 1.66 -20.84
N ALA A 346 6.68 0.77 -20.04
CA ALA A 346 5.29 0.88 -19.61
C ALA A 346 5.07 2.15 -18.77
N VAL A 347 5.94 2.45 -17.81
CA VAL A 347 5.90 3.70 -17.01
C VAL A 347 5.99 4.93 -17.91
N LYS A 348 6.91 4.94 -18.86
CA LYS A 348 7.05 6.08 -19.80
C LYS A 348 5.76 6.32 -20.60
N THR A 349 5.15 5.26 -21.12
CA THR A 349 3.90 5.34 -21.88
C THR A 349 2.72 5.78 -20.99
N ALA A 350 2.59 5.19 -19.82
CA ALA A 350 1.55 5.55 -18.84
C ALA A 350 1.69 7.00 -18.39
N ARG A 351 2.92 7.47 -18.10
CA ARG A 351 3.19 8.85 -17.71
C ARG A 351 2.79 9.84 -18.80
N ALA A 352 3.15 9.58 -20.06
CA ALA A 352 2.77 10.44 -21.18
C ALA A 352 1.24 10.56 -21.31
N SER A 353 0.53 9.44 -21.21
CA SER A 353 -0.93 9.40 -21.23
C SER A 353 -1.55 10.14 -20.05
N MET A 354 -1.03 9.94 -18.83
CA MET A 354 -1.50 10.60 -17.62
C MET A 354 -1.27 12.12 -17.70
N THR A 355 -0.07 12.56 -18.07
CA THR A 355 0.27 13.98 -18.25
C THR A 355 -0.70 14.66 -19.19
N SER A 356 -0.90 14.10 -20.41
CA SER A 356 -1.82 14.65 -21.40
C SER A 356 -3.25 14.79 -20.84
N ALA A 357 -3.71 13.77 -20.10
CA ALA A 357 -5.06 13.76 -19.55
C ALA A 357 -5.26 14.80 -18.42
N LEU A 358 -4.26 14.95 -17.56
CA LEU A 358 -4.31 15.90 -16.43
C LEU A 358 -4.11 17.35 -16.89
N GLU A 359 -3.20 17.60 -17.84
CA GLU A 359 -3.00 18.93 -18.45
C GLU A 359 -4.26 19.40 -19.19
N ALA A 360 -4.89 18.51 -19.96
CA ALA A 360 -6.16 18.83 -20.63
C ALA A 360 -7.28 19.19 -19.66
N ALA A 361 -7.33 18.55 -18.50
CA ALA A 361 -8.34 18.83 -17.48
C ALA A 361 -8.05 20.10 -16.68
N CYS A 362 -6.79 20.35 -16.37
CA CYS A 362 -6.34 21.54 -15.66
C CYS A 362 -6.29 22.80 -16.56
N GLY A 363 -6.17 22.64 -17.87
CA GLY A 363 -6.04 23.74 -18.84
C GLY A 363 -4.65 24.39 -18.86
N ASN A 364 -3.63 23.77 -18.26
CA ASN A 364 -2.28 24.31 -18.16
C ASN A 364 -1.24 23.17 -18.15
N SER A 365 0.07 23.50 -18.18
CA SER A 365 1.12 22.51 -18.01
C SER A 365 1.06 21.85 -16.63
N MET A 366 1.47 20.58 -16.55
CA MET A 366 1.55 19.82 -15.29
C MET A 366 2.30 20.60 -14.20
N GLN A 367 3.42 21.22 -14.57
CA GLN A 367 4.23 22.02 -13.66
C GLN A 367 3.46 23.23 -13.10
N ALA A 368 2.65 23.91 -13.93
CA ALA A 368 1.84 25.05 -13.50
C ALA A 368 0.72 24.58 -12.58
N CYS A 369 -0.04 23.57 -12.99
CA CYS A 369 -1.13 22.98 -12.19
C CYS A 369 -0.64 22.52 -10.80
N ALA A 370 0.52 21.86 -10.75
CA ALA A 370 1.11 21.40 -9.50
C ALA A 370 1.58 22.52 -8.56
N ARG A 371 1.92 23.72 -9.08
CA ARG A 371 2.30 24.86 -8.23
C ARG A 371 1.11 25.51 -7.55
N GLU A 372 -0.01 25.57 -8.25
CA GLU A 372 -1.23 26.26 -7.79
C GLU A 372 -2.10 25.40 -6.89
N ASP A 373 -1.89 24.10 -6.93
CA ASP A 373 -2.68 23.14 -6.17
C ASP A 373 -2.17 23.03 -4.72
N THR A 374 -2.98 23.54 -3.80
CA THR A 374 -2.66 23.67 -2.37
C THR A 374 -3.36 22.63 -1.48
N GLY A 375 -3.82 21.50 -2.01
CA GLY A 375 -4.52 20.44 -1.26
C GLY A 375 -3.97 20.20 0.16
N ARG A 376 -4.59 19.36 0.94
CA ARG A 376 -4.23 19.14 2.36
C ARG A 376 -2.78 18.71 2.60
N LEU A 377 -2.13 18.17 1.58
CA LEU A 377 -0.72 17.76 1.62
C LEU A 377 0.24 18.88 1.15
N SER A 378 -0.16 20.14 1.24
CA SER A 378 0.62 21.28 0.76
C SER A 378 1.70 21.78 1.71
N ASN A 379 1.66 21.41 3.01
CA ASN A 379 2.65 21.84 4.01
C ASN A 379 3.85 20.86 4.05
N PRO A 380 5.03 21.23 3.51
CA PRO A 380 6.18 20.33 3.44
C PRO A 380 6.69 19.88 4.82
N ALA A 381 6.69 20.76 5.82
CA ALA A 381 7.17 20.42 7.16
C ALA A 381 6.24 19.41 7.86
N ALA A 382 4.93 19.59 7.72
CA ALA A 382 3.95 18.63 8.25
C ALA A 382 4.07 17.26 7.54
N ASN A 383 4.23 17.26 6.23
CA ASN A 383 4.42 16.03 5.44
C ASN A 383 5.69 15.28 5.86
N GLU A 384 6.80 16.01 6.02
CA GLU A 384 8.08 15.43 6.44
C GLU A 384 7.99 14.80 7.83
N ALA A 385 7.44 15.55 8.79
CA ALA A 385 7.27 15.08 10.16
C ALA A 385 6.33 13.86 10.24
N PHE A 386 5.24 13.86 9.47
CA PHE A 386 4.32 12.75 9.39
C PHE A 386 4.99 11.50 8.79
N TYR A 387 5.64 11.66 7.64
CA TYR A 387 6.33 10.54 7.00
C TYR A 387 7.40 9.95 7.91
N ALA A 388 8.26 10.79 8.50
CA ALA A 388 9.30 10.35 9.43
C ALA A 388 8.71 9.61 10.64
N GLY A 389 7.63 10.11 11.25
CA GLY A 389 6.98 9.48 12.39
C GLY A 389 6.42 8.09 12.07
N THR A 390 5.90 7.89 10.86
CA THR A 390 5.36 6.61 10.42
C THR A 390 6.42 5.59 9.97
N GLN A 391 7.69 6.00 9.85
CA GLN A 391 8.76 5.07 9.50
C GLN A 391 9.00 4.01 10.58
N THR A 392 8.92 4.39 11.84
CA THR A 392 9.17 3.51 12.97
C THR A 392 8.00 3.39 13.94
N TYR A 393 7.04 4.32 13.91
CA TYR A 393 5.98 4.45 14.92
C TYR A 393 6.54 4.49 16.36
N ASN A 394 7.76 4.98 16.53
CA ASN A 394 8.51 4.98 17.79
C ASN A 394 8.69 3.55 18.40
N LEU A 395 8.67 2.51 17.59
CA LEU A 395 9.00 1.16 18.06
C LEU A 395 10.48 1.09 18.48
N PRO A 396 10.81 0.33 19.52
CA PRO A 396 12.19 0.21 20.00
C PRO A 396 13.11 -0.43 18.95
N VAL A 397 14.38 -0.13 19.09
CA VAL A 397 15.47 -0.77 18.34
C VAL A 397 15.53 -2.27 18.69
N VAL A 398 15.64 -3.09 17.65
CA VAL A 398 15.83 -4.55 17.74
C VAL A 398 17.26 -4.95 17.37
N TYR A 399 17.84 -4.27 16.40
CA TYR A 399 19.18 -4.58 15.87
C TYR A 399 20.16 -3.44 16.12
N ASP A 400 20.98 -3.54 17.17
CA ASP A 400 21.94 -2.50 17.56
C ASP A 400 22.97 -2.19 16.46
N LYS A 401 23.34 -3.17 15.64
CA LYS A 401 24.34 -3.01 14.60
C LYS A 401 23.91 -2.05 13.50
N THR A 402 22.67 -2.15 13.06
CA THR A 402 22.11 -1.31 11.99
C THR A 402 21.60 0.03 12.53
N ALA A 403 21.38 0.14 13.86
CA ALA A 403 20.94 1.36 14.50
C ALA A 403 21.99 2.49 14.51
N VAL A 404 23.28 2.16 14.41
CA VAL A 404 24.38 3.11 14.68
C VAL A 404 24.97 3.79 13.43
N ALA A 405 24.67 3.27 12.23
CA ALA A 405 25.20 3.82 10.98
C ALA A 405 24.18 3.68 9.84
N ALA A 406 24.30 4.54 8.85
CA ALA A 406 23.58 4.37 7.59
C ALA A 406 24.08 3.12 6.86
N GLU A 407 23.20 2.42 6.19
CA GLU A 407 23.53 1.28 5.36
C GLU A 407 23.85 1.73 3.93
N ASN A 408 24.83 1.09 3.29
CA ASN A 408 25.19 1.44 1.93
C ASN A 408 24.16 0.85 0.95
N VAL A 409 23.22 1.68 0.49
CA VAL A 409 22.15 1.26 -0.43
C VAL A 409 22.73 0.69 -1.73
N SER A 410 23.80 1.27 -2.28
CA SER A 410 24.41 0.77 -3.52
C SER A 410 25.01 -0.63 -3.40
N GLU A 411 25.36 -1.07 -2.18
CA GLU A 411 25.89 -2.42 -1.92
C GLU A 411 24.78 -3.43 -1.60
N LEU A 412 23.77 -3.01 -0.81
CA LEU A 412 22.74 -3.91 -0.28
C LEU A 412 21.52 -4.02 -1.21
N ALA A 413 21.11 -2.92 -1.85
CA ALA A 413 19.92 -2.82 -2.65
C ALA A 413 20.08 -1.82 -3.82
N PRO A 414 21.00 -2.08 -4.77
CA PRO A 414 21.32 -1.12 -5.84
C PRO A 414 20.13 -0.81 -6.77
N GLU A 415 19.13 -1.66 -6.80
CA GLU A 415 17.87 -1.41 -7.53
C GLU A 415 17.01 -0.35 -6.85
N ALA A 416 17.21 -0.03 -5.57
CA ALA A 416 16.41 0.97 -4.84
C ALA A 416 16.52 2.37 -5.46
N GLY A 417 17.66 2.73 -6.04
CA GLY A 417 17.84 4.01 -6.73
C GLY A 417 16.86 4.26 -7.88
N TYR A 418 16.29 3.21 -8.47
CA TYR A 418 15.25 3.36 -9.49
C TYR A 418 13.96 4.01 -8.95
N LEU A 419 13.70 3.93 -7.65
CA LEU A 419 12.60 4.66 -7.01
C LEU A 419 12.72 6.19 -7.19
N LEU A 420 13.95 6.69 -7.36
CA LEU A 420 14.22 8.11 -7.61
C LEU A 420 14.49 8.40 -9.09
N THR A 421 15.35 7.64 -9.77
CA THR A 421 15.81 7.97 -11.14
C THR A 421 14.69 7.98 -12.15
N ILE A 422 13.68 7.12 -11.99
CA ILE A 422 12.52 7.10 -12.89
C ILE A 422 11.67 8.38 -12.75
N ALA A 423 11.53 8.91 -11.54
CA ALA A 423 10.83 10.19 -11.30
C ALA A 423 11.72 11.40 -11.60
N PHE A 424 13.02 11.28 -11.41
CA PHE A 424 14.01 12.35 -11.54
C PHE A 424 15.14 11.94 -12.49
N PRO A 425 14.90 11.90 -13.80
CA PRO A 425 15.81 11.31 -14.80
C PRO A 425 17.14 12.06 -15.00
N SER A 426 17.37 13.15 -14.29
CA SER A 426 18.67 13.83 -14.25
C SER A 426 19.67 13.19 -13.29
N LEU A 427 19.24 12.24 -12.44
CA LEU A 427 20.12 11.50 -11.57
C LEU A 427 20.69 10.27 -12.29
N THR A 428 21.95 9.95 -12.00
CA THR A 428 22.47 8.60 -12.23
C THR A 428 21.99 7.67 -11.13
N LEU A 429 22.05 6.36 -11.36
CA LEU A 429 21.68 5.37 -10.35
C LEU A 429 22.56 5.50 -9.10
N GLU A 430 23.88 5.64 -9.27
CA GLU A 430 24.84 5.85 -8.19
C GLU A 430 24.50 7.09 -7.34
N GLN A 431 24.14 8.21 -7.97
CA GLN A 431 23.70 9.41 -7.26
C GLN A 431 22.40 9.18 -6.48
N ALA A 432 21.49 8.40 -7.04
CA ALA A 432 20.24 8.06 -6.37
C ALA A 432 20.47 7.18 -5.13
N ASP A 433 21.31 6.16 -5.24
CA ASP A 433 21.67 5.27 -4.14
C ASP A 433 22.42 6.02 -3.03
N GLN A 434 23.32 6.92 -3.40
CA GLN A 434 24.00 7.80 -2.43
C GLN A 434 22.99 8.69 -1.70
N ILE A 435 22.04 9.30 -2.40
CA ILE A 435 21.00 10.14 -1.79
C ILE A 435 20.13 9.30 -0.84
N LEU A 436 19.75 8.08 -1.22
CA LEU A 436 19.00 7.18 -0.37
C LEU A 436 19.77 6.84 0.90
N THR A 437 21.07 6.51 0.80
CA THR A 437 21.95 6.28 1.94
C THR A 437 22.05 7.50 2.87
N GLU A 438 22.25 8.70 2.30
CA GLU A 438 22.38 9.96 3.08
C GLU A 438 21.08 10.40 3.76
N THR A 439 19.94 9.90 3.31
CA THR A 439 18.62 10.33 3.80
C THR A 439 17.83 9.22 4.47
N GLU A 440 18.45 8.11 4.80
CA GLU A 440 17.80 7.03 5.54
C GLU A 440 17.12 7.52 6.83
N GLY A 441 16.04 6.87 7.18
CA GLY A 441 15.41 7.00 8.49
C GLY A 441 16.19 6.26 9.59
N PRO A 442 15.65 6.25 10.81
CA PRO A 442 16.26 5.54 11.93
C PRO A 442 16.46 4.06 11.62
N GLY A 443 17.64 3.52 11.95
CA GLY A 443 17.97 2.11 11.79
C GLY A 443 17.63 1.25 13.01
N GLY A 444 17.89 -0.06 12.89
CA GLY A 444 17.71 -1.03 13.95
C GLY A 444 16.27 -1.49 14.16
N GLY A 445 15.33 -1.13 13.27
CA GLY A 445 13.95 -1.60 13.31
C GLY A 445 13.85 -3.13 13.13
N PHE A 446 12.67 -3.69 13.42
CA PHE A 446 12.48 -5.16 13.46
C PHE A 446 12.71 -5.89 12.12
N LEU A 447 12.71 -5.18 10.99
CA LEU A 447 13.05 -5.73 9.67
C LEU A 447 14.49 -5.42 9.25
N ASP A 448 15.18 -4.55 9.99
CA ASP A 448 16.48 -4.00 9.64
C ASP A 448 17.62 -4.88 10.20
N ASP A 449 17.67 -6.12 9.74
CA ASP A 449 18.62 -7.15 10.16
C ASP A 449 20.01 -7.04 9.48
N GLY A 450 20.20 -6.02 8.63
CA GLY A 450 21.40 -5.82 7.82
C GLY A 450 21.36 -6.51 6.46
N GLY A 451 20.22 -7.05 6.08
CA GLY A 451 19.98 -7.69 4.78
C GLY A 451 19.42 -6.74 3.72
N ALA A 452 19.51 -7.13 2.46
CA ALA A 452 19.05 -6.35 1.32
C ALA A 452 17.56 -5.90 1.42
N PHE A 453 16.69 -6.75 1.95
CA PHE A 453 15.29 -6.39 2.17
C PHE A 453 15.12 -5.37 3.32
N GLY A 454 15.91 -5.53 4.39
CA GLY A 454 15.86 -4.70 5.59
C GLY A 454 16.10 -3.22 5.31
N VAL A 455 17.03 -2.91 4.42
CA VAL A 455 17.36 -1.55 3.96
C VAL A 455 16.13 -0.77 3.51
N TYR A 456 15.17 -1.41 2.84
CA TYR A 456 13.92 -0.75 2.41
C TYR A 456 13.06 -0.25 3.57
N SER A 457 13.19 -0.83 4.77
CA SER A 457 12.49 -0.34 5.95
C SER A 457 12.96 1.04 6.40
N ARG A 458 14.20 1.42 6.04
CA ARG A 458 14.85 2.67 6.37
C ARG A 458 14.71 3.76 5.30
N LEU A 459 14.37 3.40 4.06
CA LEU A 459 14.32 4.37 2.96
C LEU A 459 13.36 5.53 3.28
N ASN A 460 13.89 6.74 3.34
CA ASN A 460 13.11 7.96 3.49
C ASN A 460 12.95 8.66 2.14
N LEU A 461 12.02 8.15 1.32
CA LEU A 461 11.77 8.68 -0.02
C LEU A 461 11.30 10.14 0.00
N TYR A 462 10.68 10.61 1.09
CA TYR A 462 10.29 12.02 1.25
C TYR A 462 11.53 12.93 1.32
N ALA A 463 12.45 12.62 2.23
CA ALA A 463 13.70 13.37 2.40
C ALA A 463 14.59 13.24 1.15
N ALA A 464 14.69 12.04 0.57
CA ALA A 464 15.45 11.79 -0.66
C ALA A 464 14.97 12.68 -1.83
N ALA A 465 13.66 12.72 -2.10
CA ALA A 465 13.10 13.58 -3.13
C ALA A 465 13.31 15.09 -2.82
N GLY A 466 13.25 15.47 -1.55
CA GLY A 466 13.59 16.83 -1.10
C GLY A 466 15.04 17.19 -1.41
N ARG A 467 15.97 16.28 -1.16
CA ARG A 467 17.40 16.42 -1.48
C ARG A 467 17.63 16.58 -2.98
N VAL A 468 16.98 15.77 -3.81
CA VAL A 468 17.05 15.88 -5.28
C VAL A 468 16.60 17.27 -5.76
N ARG A 469 15.47 17.77 -5.23
CA ARG A 469 14.94 19.10 -5.60
C ARG A 469 15.87 20.23 -5.16
N ALA A 470 16.53 20.10 -4.01
CA ALA A 470 17.51 21.07 -3.53
C ALA A 470 18.76 21.15 -4.43
N LEU A 471 19.25 20.01 -4.92
CA LEU A 471 20.37 19.94 -5.85
C LEU A 471 20.08 20.64 -7.19
N ARG A 472 18.85 20.53 -7.69
CA ARG A 472 18.41 21.21 -8.94
C ARG A 472 18.24 22.72 -8.82
N LYS A 473 18.14 23.26 -7.61
CA LYS A 473 18.00 24.70 -7.37
C LYS A 473 19.35 25.42 -7.19
N LYS A 474 20.44 24.67 -7.04
CA LYS A 474 21.77 25.27 -7.02
C LYS A 474 22.16 25.64 -8.45
N PRO A 475 22.52 26.93 -8.70
CA PRO A 475 22.86 27.42 -10.04
C PRO A 475 24.14 26.75 -10.59
#